data_ecfba71e0b8e6db7facab65f6f3b2976
#
_entry.id   ecfba71e0b8e6db7facab65f6f3b2976
#
_cell.length_a   1.000
_cell.length_b   1.000
_cell.length_c   1.000
_cell.angle_alpha   90.00
_cell.angle_beta   90.00
_cell.angle_gamma   90.00
#
_symmetry.space_group_name_H-M   'P 1'
#
loop_
_entity.id
_entity.type
_entity.pdbx_description
1 polymer ?
#
loop_
_entity_poly.entity_id
_entity_poly.type
_entity_poly.pdbx_seq_one_letter_code
_entity_poly.pdbx_strand_id
1 'polypeptide(L)'
;MDEPENGYQSDFDLLIIVSHSDLTDIADYWYVAEDKILRDEEVRRPVNIIVHTLDEVNQGLRRGEYFWVDIARDGIVLYDLPGNALALPQPLTPIDAWEMASAYFTDWMGKTDSALKLAAFAVDEDEYKDAAFLYHQAAERAYITLLLTRRLYFPRSHNVKFLRSLSEDIDQRLIPAWPRQTKTERRYFELLKRAYVEARYSTRYEITIEDLKMIAASVHALRDAVNLSAGERIEQLRVNAEG
;
A
#
# COMPACT_ATOMS: atom_id res chain seq x y z
N MET A 1 19.01 20.95 -17.01
CA MET A 1 18.48 19.59 -16.86
C MET A 1 18.65 19.27 -15.40
N ASP A 2 17.64 19.59 -14.61
CA ASP A 2 17.69 19.44 -13.17
C ASP A 2 17.42 17.98 -12.83
N GLU A 3 18.38 17.32 -12.17
CA GLU A 3 18.17 16.00 -11.57
C GLU A 3 17.11 16.16 -10.47
N PRO A 4 16.11 15.26 -10.39
CA PRO A 4 15.15 15.33 -9.30
C PRO A 4 15.84 15.00 -7.98
N GLU A 5 15.82 15.93 -7.05
CA GLU A 5 16.46 15.89 -5.72
C GLU A 5 16.09 14.72 -4.81
N ASN A 6 15.32 13.72 -5.25
CA ASN A 6 14.83 12.63 -4.40
C ASN A 6 14.96 11.22 -4.96
N GLY A 7 15.65 10.95 -6.05
CA GLY A 7 15.90 9.58 -6.51
C GLY A 7 14.62 8.73 -6.77
N TYR A 8 13.43 9.35 -6.80
CA TYR A 8 12.18 8.68 -7.11
C TYR A 8 11.99 8.69 -8.63
N GLN A 9 12.22 7.56 -9.28
CA GLN A 9 11.74 7.33 -10.64
C GLN A 9 10.28 6.92 -10.56
N SER A 10 9.40 7.65 -11.24
CA SER A 10 8.00 7.24 -11.41
C SER A 10 7.94 5.99 -12.29
N ASP A 11 7.17 5.01 -11.87
CA ASP A 11 6.94 3.77 -12.60
C ASP A 11 5.80 3.97 -13.62
N PHE A 12 5.75 3.09 -14.62
CA PHE A 12 4.57 2.95 -15.48
C PHE A 12 3.69 1.84 -14.91
N ASP A 13 2.43 2.13 -14.67
CA ASP A 13 1.42 1.12 -14.35
C ASP A 13 0.68 0.72 -15.63
N LEU A 14 0.83 -0.54 -16.03
CA LEU A 14 0.20 -1.10 -17.22
C LEU A 14 -0.96 -2.01 -16.79
N LEU A 15 -2.20 -1.55 -17.02
CA LEU A 15 -3.37 -2.38 -16.81
C LEU A 15 -3.65 -3.24 -18.05
N ILE A 16 -3.72 -4.55 -17.84
CA ILE A 16 -4.12 -5.54 -18.85
C ILE A 16 -5.47 -6.11 -18.46
N ILE A 17 -6.46 -5.94 -19.34
CA ILE A 17 -7.81 -6.47 -19.13
C ILE A 17 -7.97 -7.74 -19.93
N VAL A 18 -8.28 -8.84 -19.22
CA VAL A 18 -8.40 -10.19 -19.80
C VAL A 18 -9.82 -10.72 -19.72
N SER A 19 -10.12 -11.75 -20.53
CA SER A 19 -11.46 -12.34 -20.60
C SER A 19 -11.73 -13.42 -19.55
N HIS A 20 -10.69 -14.01 -18.95
CA HIS A 20 -10.79 -15.13 -18.01
C HIS A 20 -9.94 -14.92 -16.78
N SER A 21 -10.45 -15.36 -15.62
CA SER A 21 -9.77 -15.27 -14.32
C SER A 21 -8.41 -15.97 -14.30
N ASP A 22 -8.27 -17.09 -14.99
CA ASP A 22 -7.01 -17.83 -15.04
C ASP A 22 -5.86 -16.98 -15.60
N LEU A 23 -6.18 -16.06 -16.51
CA LEU A 23 -5.20 -15.14 -17.09
C LEU A 23 -4.77 -14.01 -16.16
N THR A 24 -5.37 -13.90 -14.97
CA THR A 24 -4.95 -12.88 -13.98
C THR A 24 -3.74 -13.32 -13.16
N ASP A 25 -3.31 -14.58 -13.26
CA ASP A 25 -2.11 -15.06 -12.58
C ASP A 25 -0.85 -14.49 -13.27
N ILE A 26 -0.22 -13.54 -12.58
CA ILE A 26 0.97 -12.85 -13.07
C ILE A 26 2.16 -13.81 -13.15
N ALA A 27 2.29 -14.73 -12.18
CA ALA A 27 3.41 -15.65 -12.11
C ALA A 27 3.38 -16.67 -13.25
N ASP A 28 2.20 -17.11 -13.67
CA ASP A 28 2.06 -18.12 -14.73
C ASP A 28 2.13 -17.54 -16.14
N TYR A 29 1.55 -16.35 -16.36
CA TYR A 29 1.35 -15.84 -17.72
C TYR A 29 2.15 -14.58 -18.06
N TRP A 30 2.41 -13.69 -17.08
CA TRP A 30 2.91 -12.35 -17.37
C TRP A 30 4.37 -12.11 -17.00
N TYR A 31 4.99 -13.01 -16.18
CA TYR A 31 6.38 -12.85 -15.75
C TYR A 31 7.37 -12.74 -16.92
N VAL A 32 7.09 -13.43 -18.04
CA VAL A 32 7.95 -13.36 -19.24
C VAL A 32 7.85 -11.99 -19.91
N ALA A 33 6.65 -11.39 -19.91
CA ALA A 33 6.45 -10.04 -20.44
C ALA A 33 7.14 -8.99 -19.54
N GLU A 34 6.99 -9.12 -18.24
CA GLU A 34 7.64 -8.27 -17.24
C GLU A 34 9.17 -8.31 -17.36
N ASP A 35 9.76 -9.53 -17.47
CA ASP A 35 11.19 -9.72 -17.65
C ASP A 35 11.71 -9.14 -18.99
N LYS A 36 10.93 -9.25 -20.08
CA LYS A 36 11.27 -8.64 -21.35
C LYS A 36 11.26 -7.12 -21.28
N ILE A 37 10.23 -6.53 -20.68
CA ILE A 37 10.12 -5.08 -20.52
C ILE A 37 11.25 -4.55 -19.64
N LEU A 38 11.57 -5.26 -18.54
CA LEU A 38 12.65 -4.87 -17.63
C LEU A 38 14.03 -4.85 -18.31
N ARG A 39 14.23 -5.70 -19.30
CA ARG A 39 15.50 -5.80 -20.07
C ARG A 39 15.54 -4.91 -21.30
N ASP A 40 14.46 -4.26 -21.63
CA ASP A 40 14.38 -3.40 -22.81
C ASP A 40 15.04 -2.05 -22.52
N GLU A 41 16.14 -1.75 -23.22
CA GLU A 41 16.90 -0.51 -23.05
C GLU A 41 16.13 0.74 -23.49
N GLU A 42 15.07 0.58 -24.28
CA GLU A 42 14.20 1.68 -24.69
C GLU A 42 13.22 2.07 -23.57
N VAL A 43 12.86 1.10 -22.72
CA VAL A 43 11.98 1.31 -21.55
C VAL A 43 12.83 1.72 -20.36
N ARG A 44 13.04 3.02 -20.18
CA ARG A 44 13.94 3.59 -19.17
C ARG A 44 13.35 3.67 -17.76
N ARG A 45 12.18 3.09 -17.51
CA ARG A 45 11.46 3.16 -16.23
C ARG A 45 10.88 1.79 -15.88
N PRO A 46 10.78 1.46 -14.60
CA PRO A 46 10.07 0.26 -14.18
C PRO A 46 8.62 0.26 -14.71
N VAL A 47 8.13 -0.91 -15.06
CA VAL A 47 6.75 -1.12 -15.49
C VAL A 47 6.12 -2.15 -14.57
N ASN A 48 5.02 -1.78 -13.91
CA ASN A 48 4.22 -2.68 -13.10
C ASN A 48 3.06 -3.21 -13.96
N ILE A 49 2.94 -4.51 -14.06
CA ILE A 49 1.82 -5.16 -14.75
C ILE A 49 0.71 -5.42 -13.74
N ILE A 50 -0.49 -4.91 -14.03
CA ILE A 50 -1.71 -5.11 -13.25
C ILE A 50 -2.69 -5.84 -14.16
N VAL A 51 -3.17 -7.03 -13.75
CA VAL A 51 -4.06 -7.84 -14.59
C VAL A 51 -5.39 -8.06 -13.88
N HIS A 52 -6.48 -7.75 -14.57
CA HIS A 52 -7.84 -7.97 -14.10
C HIS A 52 -8.75 -8.45 -15.21
N THR A 53 -9.82 -9.14 -14.87
CA THR A 53 -10.85 -9.48 -15.83
C THR A 53 -11.70 -8.26 -16.21
N LEU A 54 -12.31 -8.30 -17.39
CA LEU A 54 -13.25 -7.26 -17.82
C LEU A 54 -14.44 -7.13 -16.85
N ASP A 55 -14.91 -8.26 -16.30
CA ASP A 55 -16.01 -8.26 -15.34
C ASP A 55 -15.63 -7.56 -14.02
N GLU A 56 -14.43 -7.81 -13.47
CA GLU A 56 -13.92 -7.12 -12.28
C GLU A 56 -13.83 -5.61 -12.52
N VAL A 57 -13.22 -5.20 -13.63
CA VAL A 57 -13.10 -3.78 -14.00
C VAL A 57 -14.47 -3.12 -14.13
N ASN A 58 -15.38 -3.77 -14.86
CA ASN A 58 -16.73 -3.23 -15.08
C ASN A 58 -17.57 -3.21 -13.80
N GLN A 59 -17.38 -4.16 -12.90
CA GLN A 59 -18.02 -4.15 -11.57
C GLN A 59 -17.51 -2.98 -10.74
N GLY A 60 -16.20 -2.77 -10.69
CA GLY A 60 -15.61 -1.65 -9.97
C GLY A 60 -16.04 -0.29 -10.52
N LEU A 61 -16.13 -0.14 -11.86
CA LEU A 61 -16.67 1.08 -12.50
C LEU A 61 -18.13 1.34 -12.13
N ARG A 62 -18.98 0.29 -12.13
CA ARG A 62 -20.40 0.43 -11.73
C ARG A 62 -20.57 0.76 -10.25
N ARG A 63 -19.64 0.36 -9.39
CA ARG A 63 -19.61 0.70 -7.97
C ARG A 63 -18.98 2.06 -7.68
N GLY A 64 -18.38 2.70 -8.68
CA GLY A 64 -17.68 3.97 -8.51
C GLY A 64 -16.37 3.87 -7.74
N GLU A 65 -15.70 2.71 -7.81
CA GLU A 65 -14.41 2.51 -7.13
C GLU A 65 -13.35 3.42 -7.76
N TYR A 66 -12.74 4.27 -6.95
CA TYR A 66 -11.85 5.35 -7.41
C TYR A 66 -10.72 4.87 -8.32
N PHE A 67 -10.13 3.72 -8.03
CA PHE A 67 -9.05 3.16 -8.85
C PHE A 67 -9.48 2.99 -10.31
N TRP A 68 -10.64 2.37 -10.52
CA TRP A 68 -11.15 2.12 -11.87
C TRP A 68 -11.65 3.39 -12.54
N VAL A 69 -12.29 4.27 -11.76
CA VAL A 69 -12.80 5.56 -12.25
C VAL A 69 -11.64 6.44 -12.72
N ASP A 70 -10.55 6.51 -11.94
CA ASP A 70 -9.37 7.29 -12.30
C ASP A 70 -8.69 6.73 -13.55
N ILE A 71 -8.54 5.40 -13.67
CA ILE A 71 -8.01 4.76 -14.87
C ILE A 71 -8.90 5.04 -16.08
N ALA A 72 -10.22 4.93 -15.96
CA ALA A 72 -11.13 5.19 -17.07
C ALA A 72 -11.12 6.66 -17.52
N ARG A 73 -10.85 7.60 -16.60
CA ARG A 73 -10.76 9.03 -16.90
C ARG A 73 -9.40 9.45 -17.47
N ASP A 74 -8.31 8.98 -16.86
CA ASP A 74 -6.95 9.50 -17.08
C ASP A 74 -6.04 8.49 -17.80
N GLY A 75 -6.44 7.23 -17.92
CA GLY A 75 -5.66 6.17 -18.55
C GLY A 75 -5.48 6.39 -20.05
N ILE A 76 -4.31 6.00 -20.55
CA ILE A 76 -4.00 6.01 -21.98
C ILE A 76 -4.25 4.63 -22.53
N VAL A 77 -5.23 4.52 -23.45
CA VAL A 77 -5.55 3.25 -24.11
C VAL A 77 -4.45 2.94 -25.14
N LEU A 78 -3.70 1.86 -24.90
CA LEU A 78 -2.65 1.39 -25.81
C LEU A 78 -3.19 0.38 -26.84
N TYR A 79 -4.17 -0.41 -26.42
CA TYR A 79 -4.83 -1.41 -27.28
C TYR A 79 -6.28 -1.56 -26.83
N ASP A 80 -7.20 -1.63 -27.80
CA ASP A 80 -8.62 -1.86 -27.58
C ASP A 80 -9.12 -3.01 -28.47
N LEU A 81 -9.78 -3.98 -27.83
CA LEU A 81 -10.40 -5.09 -28.55
C LEU A 81 -11.89 -4.78 -28.77
N PRO A 82 -12.35 -4.60 -30.03
CA PRO A 82 -13.75 -4.28 -30.31
C PRO A 82 -14.74 -5.25 -29.65
N GLY A 83 -15.83 -4.73 -29.09
CA GLY A 83 -16.86 -5.52 -28.42
C GLY A 83 -16.61 -5.73 -26.90
N ASN A 84 -15.51 -5.24 -26.35
CA ASN A 84 -15.16 -5.37 -24.92
C ASN A 84 -15.14 -4.00 -24.21
N ALA A 85 -16.19 -3.21 -24.41
CA ALA A 85 -16.26 -1.86 -23.85
C ALA A 85 -16.29 -1.86 -22.32
N LEU A 86 -15.59 -0.89 -21.73
CA LEU A 86 -15.69 -0.59 -20.31
C LEU A 86 -17.08 -0.03 -19.95
N ALA A 87 -17.57 -0.40 -18.77
CA ALA A 87 -18.79 0.20 -18.23
C ALA A 87 -18.58 1.69 -17.97
N LEU A 88 -19.66 2.46 -18.09
CA LEU A 88 -19.62 3.86 -17.69
C LEU A 88 -19.44 3.95 -16.17
N PRO A 89 -18.45 4.75 -15.68
CA PRO A 89 -18.28 4.98 -14.27
C PRO A 89 -19.57 5.52 -13.62
N GLN A 90 -19.93 4.92 -12.49
CA GLN A 90 -21.03 5.42 -11.67
C GLN A 90 -20.47 6.17 -10.46
N PRO A 91 -21.17 7.16 -9.91
CA PRO A 91 -20.76 7.77 -8.67
C PRO A 91 -20.85 6.76 -7.53
N LEU A 92 -19.83 6.75 -6.66
CA LEU A 92 -19.82 5.91 -5.47
C LEU A 92 -20.97 6.32 -4.53
N THR A 93 -21.81 5.35 -4.18
CA THR A 93 -22.89 5.61 -3.24
C THR A 93 -22.38 5.73 -1.80
N PRO A 94 -23.07 6.46 -0.90
CA PRO A 94 -22.67 6.52 0.52
C PRO A 94 -22.61 5.14 1.19
N ILE A 95 -23.53 4.23 0.83
CA ILE A 95 -23.58 2.87 1.34
C ILE A 95 -22.34 2.08 0.87
N ASP A 96 -22.03 2.08 -0.43
CA ASP A 96 -20.86 1.39 -0.96
C ASP A 96 -19.56 1.95 -0.35
N ALA A 97 -19.46 3.28 -0.17
CA ALA A 97 -18.31 3.90 0.47
C ALA A 97 -18.11 3.42 1.91
N TRP A 98 -19.19 3.31 2.67
CA TRP A 98 -19.15 2.79 4.05
C TRP A 98 -18.78 1.30 4.09
N GLU A 99 -19.41 0.47 3.27
CA GLU A 99 -19.13 -0.97 3.20
C GLU A 99 -17.68 -1.24 2.81
N MET A 100 -17.19 -0.56 1.77
CA MET A 100 -15.81 -0.71 1.31
C MET A 100 -14.81 -0.27 2.39
N ALA A 101 -15.00 0.91 2.98
CA ALA A 101 -14.09 1.40 4.02
C ALA A 101 -14.07 0.47 5.24
N SER A 102 -15.23 -0.07 5.64
CA SER A 102 -15.35 -1.00 6.76
C SER A 102 -14.68 -2.34 6.47
N ALA A 103 -14.86 -2.88 5.26
CA ALA A 103 -14.23 -4.12 4.84
C ALA A 103 -12.70 -3.97 4.78
N TYR A 104 -12.19 -2.91 4.16
CA TYR A 104 -10.76 -2.60 4.12
C TYR A 104 -10.15 -2.44 5.50
N PHE A 105 -10.83 -1.70 6.38
CA PHE A 105 -10.36 -1.52 7.76
C PHE A 105 -10.22 -2.86 8.47
N THR A 106 -11.24 -3.69 8.41
CA THR A 106 -11.25 -5.01 9.10
C THR A 106 -10.13 -5.91 8.60
N ASP A 107 -9.96 -6.01 7.28
CA ASP A 107 -8.94 -6.86 6.67
C ASP A 107 -7.52 -6.34 6.97
N TRP A 108 -7.24 -5.08 6.68
CA TRP A 108 -5.88 -4.55 6.78
C TRP A 108 -5.43 -4.27 8.21
N MET A 109 -6.34 -3.89 9.10
CA MET A 109 -6.02 -3.78 10.54
C MET A 109 -5.74 -5.16 11.14
N GLY A 110 -6.51 -6.18 10.76
CA GLY A 110 -6.24 -7.56 11.15
C GLY A 110 -4.86 -8.06 10.68
N LYS A 111 -4.45 -7.72 9.46
CA LYS A 111 -3.11 -8.00 8.94
C LYS A 111 -2.02 -7.23 9.69
N THR A 112 -2.29 -5.98 10.09
CA THR A 112 -1.38 -5.17 10.92
C THR A 112 -1.16 -5.80 12.29
N ASP A 113 -2.25 -6.16 12.97
CA ASP A 113 -2.20 -6.79 14.29
C ASP A 113 -1.50 -8.16 14.24
N SER A 114 -1.72 -8.93 13.17
CA SER A 114 -1.03 -10.20 12.95
C SER A 114 0.47 -10.03 12.78
N ALA A 115 0.90 -9.03 12.00
CA ALA A 115 2.32 -8.73 11.82
C ALA A 115 2.99 -8.28 13.14
N LEU A 116 2.29 -7.46 13.95
CA LEU A 116 2.78 -7.05 15.28
C LEU A 116 2.97 -8.24 16.21
N LYS A 117 2.02 -9.18 16.24
CA LYS A 117 2.15 -10.41 17.05
C LYS A 117 3.34 -11.26 16.63
N LEU A 118 3.52 -11.46 15.32
CA LEU A 118 4.64 -12.22 14.79
C LEU A 118 5.98 -11.52 15.04
N ALA A 119 6.03 -10.18 14.96
CA ALA A 119 7.22 -9.41 15.27
C ALA A 119 7.62 -9.55 16.75
N ALA A 120 6.65 -9.48 17.67
CA ALA A 120 6.91 -9.69 19.09
C ALA A 120 7.43 -11.11 19.37
N PHE A 121 6.83 -12.13 18.77
CA PHE A 121 7.30 -13.51 18.86
C PHE A 121 8.75 -13.66 18.35
N ALA A 122 9.07 -13.07 17.21
CA ALA A 122 10.43 -13.10 16.66
C ALA A 122 11.45 -12.40 17.60
N VAL A 123 11.04 -11.34 18.31
CA VAL A 123 11.88 -10.71 19.34
C VAL A 123 12.12 -11.66 20.51
N ASP A 124 11.10 -12.38 20.96
CA ASP A 124 11.20 -13.32 22.09
C ASP A 124 12.10 -14.54 21.76
N GLU A 125 12.20 -14.89 20.45
CA GLU A 125 13.07 -15.95 19.94
C GLU A 125 14.47 -15.44 19.51
N ASP A 126 14.84 -14.19 19.83
CA ASP A 126 16.10 -13.54 19.44
C ASP A 126 16.32 -13.40 17.91
N GLU A 127 15.28 -13.58 17.10
CA GLU A 127 15.30 -13.43 15.63
C GLU A 127 15.11 -11.96 15.22
N TYR A 128 16.08 -11.11 15.59
CA TYR A 128 15.94 -9.64 15.51
C TYR A 128 15.78 -9.10 14.08
N LYS A 129 16.38 -9.75 13.08
CA LYS A 129 16.24 -9.33 11.69
C LYS A 129 14.83 -9.59 11.17
N ASP A 130 14.28 -10.77 11.49
CA ASP A 130 12.91 -11.13 11.13
C ASP A 130 11.90 -10.25 11.86
N ALA A 131 12.13 -9.94 13.15
CA ALA A 131 11.34 -8.99 13.91
C ALA A 131 11.32 -7.61 13.24
N ALA A 132 12.46 -7.09 12.79
CA ALA A 132 12.55 -5.80 12.10
C ALA A 132 11.76 -5.80 10.78
N PHE A 133 11.85 -6.87 9.99
CA PHE A 133 11.07 -7.03 8.76
C PHE A 133 9.56 -7.09 9.06
N LEU A 134 9.15 -7.83 10.09
CA LEU A 134 7.74 -7.93 10.49
C LEU A 134 7.20 -6.60 11.03
N TYR A 135 7.99 -5.82 11.77
CA TYR A 135 7.61 -4.44 12.15
C TYR A 135 7.49 -3.52 10.94
N HIS A 136 8.35 -3.67 9.92
CA HIS A 136 8.18 -2.95 8.66
C HIS A 136 6.84 -3.29 8.02
N GLN A 137 6.50 -4.58 7.92
CA GLN A 137 5.22 -5.05 7.37
C GLN A 137 4.02 -4.51 8.16
N ALA A 138 4.12 -4.45 9.48
CA ALA A 138 3.08 -3.87 10.33
C ALA A 138 2.88 -2.37 10.06
N ALA A 139 3.96 -1.61 9.97
CA ALA A 139 3.90 -0.17 9.67
C ALA A 139 3.34 0.10 8.26
N GLU A 140 3.78 -0.65 7.25
CA GLU A 140 3.28 -0.58 5.88
C GLU A 140 1.77 -0.83 5.83
N ARG A 141 1.31 -1.92 6.46
CA ARG A 141 -0.11 -2.30 6.51
C ARG A 141 -0.95 -1.28 7.27
N ALA A 142 -0.43 -0.69 8.33
CA ALA A 142 -1.11 0.37 9.07
C ALA A 142 -1.34 1.61 8.18
N TYR A 143 -0.33 2.07 7.44
CA TYR A 143 -0.51 3.16 6.48
C TYR A 143 -1.49 2.82 5.37
N ILE A 144 -1.43 1.61 4.82
CA ILE A 144 -2.39 1.13 3.81
C ILE A 144 -3.81 1.11 4.38
N THR A 145 -3.99 0.68 5.63
CA THR A 145 -5.29 0.72 6.32
C THR A 145 -5.87 2.13 6.32
N LEU A 146 -5.08 3.13 6.69
CA LEU A 146 -5.53 4.52 6.69
C LEU A 146 -5.91 5.00 5.28
N LEU A 147 -5.05 4.76 4.31
CA LEU A 147 -5.28 5.21 2.93
C LEU A 147 -6.55 4.59 2.35
N LEU A 148 -6.74 3.28 2.51
CA LEU A 148 -7.92 2.58 2.06
C LEU A 148 -9.20 3.05 2.77
N THR A 149 -9.14 3.29 4.07
CA THR A 149 -10.32 3.74 4.82
C THR A 149 -10.68 5.20 4.51
N ARG A 150 -9.68 6.07 4.37
CA ARG A 150 -9.89 7.51 4.16
C ARG A 150 -10.13 7.88 2.71
N ARG A 151 -9.50 7.18 1.75
CA ARG A 151 -9.51 7.48 0.31
C ARG A 151 -10.04 6.35 -0.57
N LEU A 152 -10.33 5.16 0.01
CA LEU A 152 -10.73 3.94 -0.71
C LEU A 152 -9.72 3.51 -1.79
N TYR A 153 -8.49 3.97 -1.64
CA TYR A 153 -7.38 3.72 -2.57
C TYR A 153 -6.04 3.83 -1.85
N PHE A 154 -5.07 3.03 -2.27
CA PHE A 154 -3.67 3.23 -1.90
C PHE A 154 -2.77 2.92 -3.11
N PRO A 155 -1.64 3.64 -3.28
CA PRO A 155 -0.68 3.30 -4.31
C PRO A 155 -0.01 1.97 -3.95
N ARG A 156 0.13 1.06 -4.92
CA ARG A 156 0.84 -0.21 -4.72
C ARG A 156 2.33 0.08 -4.57
N SER A 157 2.76 0.27 -3.34
CA SER A 157 4.15 0.61 -3.02
C SER A 157 4.54 0.01 -1.69
N HIS A 158 5.72 -0.59 -1.62
CA HIS A 158 6.37 -1.03 -0.39
C HIS A 158 7.26 0.05 0.24
N ASN A 159 7.26 1.25 -0.34
CA ASN A 159 8.02 2.38 0.18
C ASN A 159 7.30 3.00 1.38
N VAL A 160 7.64 2.53 2.58
CA VAL A 160 7.03 2.98 3.83
C VAL A 160 7.20 4.48 4.08
N LYS A 161 8.26 5.10 3.55
CA LYS A 161 8.47 6.56 3.63
C LYS A 161 7.43 7.32 2.80
N PHE A 162 7.13 6.82 1.61
CA PHE A 162 6.11 7.39 0.72
C PHE A 162 4.72 7.22 1.32
N LEU A 163 4.37 6.00 1.78
CA LEU A 163 3.08 5.73 2.44
C LEU A 163 2.90 6.59 3.69
N ARG A 164 3.96 6.79 4.48
CA ARG A 164 3.98 7.69 5.63
C ARG A 164 3.63 9.11 5.23
N SER A 165 4.29 9.68 4.21
CA SER A 165 4.04 11.04 3.74
C SER A 165 2.57 11.23 3.36
N LEU A 166 2.03 10.34 2.53
CA LEU A 166 0.61 10.38 2.12
C LEU A 166 -0.36 10.29 3.32
N SER A 167 0.00 9.48 4.31
CA SER A 167 -0.85 9.27 5.49
C SER A 167 -0.80 10.45 6.46
N GLU A 168 0.37 11.02 6.68
CA GLU A 168 0.55 12.23 7.52
C GLU A 168 -0.14 13.46 6.90
N ASP A 169 -0.23 13.56 5.56
CA ASP A 169 -0.97 14.59 4.84
C ASP A 169 -2.50 14.46 5.05
N ILE A 170 -3.00 13.23 5.25
CA ILE A 170 -4.41 12.98 5.54
C ILE A 170 -4.74 13.28 7.01
N ASP A 171 -3.86 12.85 7.94
CA ASP A 171 -4.08 13.00 9.36
C ASP A 171 -2.76 13.24 10.11
N GLN A 172 -2.55 14.49 10.51
CA GLN A 172 -1.34 14.91 11.21
C GLN A 172 -1.16 14.25 12.59
N ARG A 173 -2.22 13.63 13.14
CA ARG A 173 -2.13 12.87 14.41
C ARG A 173 -1.23 11.63 14.32
N LEU A 174 -0.84 11.23 13.09
CA LEU A 174 0.11 10.15 12.88
C LEU A 174 1.57 10.59 13.07
N ILE A 175 1.86 11.89 12.96
CA ILE A 175 3.23 12.43 13.04
C ILE A 175 3.98 12.02 14.32
N PRO A 176 3.36 12.06 15.51
CA PRO A 176 4.02 11.68 16.76
C PRO A 176 4.46 10.22 16.85
N ALA A 177 3.89 9.32 16.05
CA ALA A 177 4.31 7.91 16.05
C ALA A 177 5.78 7.73 15.65
N TRP A 178 6.31 8.63 14.82
CA TRP A 178 7.71 8.64 14.43
C TRP A 178 8.36 9.99 14.76
N PRO A 179 8.84 10.19 15.98
CA PRO A 179 9.57 11.38 16.35
C PRO A 179 10.79 11.58 15.43
N ARG A 180 11.10 12.86 15.10
CA ARG A 180 12.16 13.20 14.15
C ARG A 180 12.96 14.43 14.52
N GLN A 181 12.89 14.83 15.78
CA GLN A 181 13.59 15.99 16.30
C GLN A 181 15.10 15.74 16.36
N THR A 182 15.50 14.58 16.90
CA THR A 182 16.89 14.20 17.08
C THR A 182 17.39 13.24 15.99
N LYS A 183 18.72 13.12 15.87
CA LYS A 183 19.35 12.13 14.98
C LYS A 183 18.99 10.69 15.37
N THR A 184 18.92 10.43 16.69
CA THR A 184 18.56 9.10 17.21
C THR A 184 17.14 8.71 16.85
N GLU A 185 16.17 9.62 17.00
CA GLU A 185 14.78 9.36 16.63
C GLU A 185 14.64 9.05 15.13
N ARG A 186 15.29 9.82 14.26
CA ARG A 186 15.28 9.56 12.81
C ARG A 186 15.89 8.21 12.45
N ARG A 187 16.88 7.74 13.22
CA ARG A 187 17.56 6.46 12.99
C ARG A 187 16.59 5.26 13.07
N TYR A 188 15.62 5.27 14.00
CA TYR A 188 14.68 4.15 14.15
C TYR A 188 13.79 3.97 12.90
N PHE A 189 13.31 5.06 12.33
CA PHE A 189 12.56 4.96 11.09
C PHE A 189 13.43 4.52 9.90
N GLU A 190 14.70 4.96 9.84
CA GLU A 190 15.63 4.49 8.80
C GLU A 190 15.96 3.00 8.95
N LEU A 191 16.12 2.49 10.18
CA LEU A 191 16.28 1.05 10.41
C LEU A 191 15.05 0.27 9.95
N LEU A 192 13.85 0.71 10.31
CA LEU A 192 12.60 0.11 9.86
C LEU A 192 12.51 0.09 8.32
N LYS A 193 12.77 1.23 7.68
CA LYS A 193 12.70 1.36 6.22
C LYS A 193 13.65 0.38 5.52
N ARG A 194 14.89 0.28 6.00
CA ARG A 194 15.91 -0.62 5.44
C ARG A 194 15.59 -2.09 5.66
N ALA A 195 14.82 -2.43 6.72
CA ALA A 195 14.49 -3.81 7.05
C ALA A 195 13.78 -4.55 5.91
N TYR A 196 12.99 -3.87 5.08
CA TYR A 196 12.30 -4.49 3.95
C TYR A 196 13.21 -5.28 3.02
N VAL A 197 14.37 -4.76 2.71
CA VAL A 197 15.37 -5.41 1.86
C VAL A 197 16.51 -5.99 2.69
N GLU A 198 17.13 -5.17 3.54
CA GLU A 198 18.40 -5.52 4.13
C GLU A 198 18.30 -6.59 5.23
N ALA A 199 17.20 -6.63 6.00
CA ALA A 199 17.03 -7.67 7.01
C ALA A 199 17.02 -9.09 6.40
N ARG A 200 16.51 -9.23 5.18
CA ARG A 200 16.40 -10.52 4.47
C ARG A 200 17.66 -10.92 3.68
N TYR A 201 18.37 -9.93 3.13
CA TYR A 201 19.40 -10.20 2.13
C TYR A 201 20.79 -9.68 2.49
N SER A 202 20.93 -8.85 3.53
CA SER A 202 22.22 -8.25 3.88
C SER A 202 22.76 -8.79 5.21
N THR A 203 24.00 -9.25 5.18
CA THR A 203 24.75 -9.61 6.38
C THR A 203 25.14 -8.38 7.21
N ARG A 204 25.12 -7.18 6.59
CA ARG A 204 25.51 -5.91 7.22
C ARG A 204 24.36 -5.21 7.93
N TYR A 205 23.14 -5.73 7.84
CA TYR A 205 22.01 -5.18 8.60
C TYR A 205 22.13 -5.62 10.05
N GLU A 206 22.39 -4.66 10.91
CA GLU A 206 22.52 -4.85 12.35
C GLU A 206 21.39 -4.09 13.05
N ILE A 207 20.74 -4.73 14.01
CA ILE A 207 19.69 -4.16 14.83
C ILE A 207 19.77 -4.78 16.25
N THR A 208 19.62 -3.95 17.25
CA THR A 208 19.65 -4.38 18.65
C THR A 208 18.24 -4.54 19.21
N ILE A 209 18.13 -5.23 20.36
CA ILE A 209 16.87 -5.36 21.10
C ILE A 209 16.33 -3.98 21.54
N GLU A 210 17.21 -3.03 21.87
CA GLU A 210 16.85 -1.67 22.23
C GLU A 210 16.25 -0.92 21.03
N ASP A 211 16.85 -1.09 19.83
CA ASP A 211 16.31 -0.53 18.59
C ASP A 211 14.91 -1.09 18.31
N LEU A 212 14.73 -2.40 18.44
CA LEU A 212 13.46 -3.08 18.23
C LEU A 212 12.37 -2.62 19.20
N LYS A 213 12.71 -2.40 20.48
CA LYS A 213 11.77 -1.85 21.47
C LYS A 213 11.27 -0.47 21.06
N MET A 214 12.15 0.40 20.56
CA MET A 214 11.77 1.75 20.12
C MET A 214 10.94 1.70 18.82
N ILE A 215 11.30 0.84 17.88
CA ILE A 215 10.54 0.60 16.67
C ILE A 215 9.16 0.04 17.01
N ALA A 216 9.07 -0.96 17.88
CA ALA A 216 7.81 -1.54 18.33
C ALA A 216 6.89 -0.47 18.94
N ALA A 217 7.40 0.36 19.84
CA ALA A 217 6.63 1.46 20.45
C ALA A 217 6.08 2.41 19.38
N SER A 218 6.90 2.77 18.38
CA SER A 218 6.49 3.64 17.27
C SER A 218 5.43 2.98 16.38
N VAL A 219 5.56 1.68 16.05
CA VAL A 219 4.57 0.98 15.22
C VAL A 219 3.25 0.80 15.97
N HIS A 220 3.28 0.53 17.29
CA HIS A 220 2.07 0.49 18.12
C HIS A 220 1.38 1.86 18.16
N ALA A 221 2.13 2.94 18.37
CA ALA A 221 1.59 4.30 18.36
C ALA A 221 0.96 4.65 16.99
N LEU A 222 1.61 4.25 15.89
CA LEU A 222 1.06 4.39 14.55
C LEU A 222 -0.25 3.61 14.38
N ARG A 223 -0.25 2.34 14.77
CA ARG A 223 -1.44 1.47 14.69
C ARG A 223 -2.63 2.07 15.45
N ASP A 224 -2.39 2.62 16.64
CA ASP A 224 -3.44 3.21 17.46
C ASP A 224 -3.97 4.52 16.87
N ALA A 225 -3.09 5.37 16.33
CA ALA A 225 -3.48 6.58 15.62
C ALA A 225 -4.29 6.27 14.35
N VAL A 226 -3.90 5.25 13.60
CA VAL A 226 -4.64 4.77 12.42
C VAL A 226 -6.00 4.21 12.83
N ASN A 227 -6.07 3.41 13.89
CA ASN A 227 -7.33 2.86 14.39
C ASN A 227 -8.34 3.97 14.76
N LEU A 228 -7.87 5.02 15.42
CA LEU A 228 -8.70 6.17 15.77
C LEU A 228 -9.18 6.91 14.51
N SER A 229 -8.25 7.28 13.64
CA SER A 229 -8.57 8.07 12.43
C SER A 229 -9.47 7.32 11.45
N ALA A 230 -9.24 6.02 11.27
CA ALA A 230 -10.05 5.16 10.41
C ALA A 230 -11.46 4.93 11.02
N GLY A 231 -11.54 4.68 12.32
CA GLY A 231 -12.81 4.51 13.04
C GLY A 231 -13.72 5.74 12.93
N GLU A 232 -13.16 6.95 13.12
CA GLU A 232 -13.90 8.20 12.93
C GLU A 232 -14.43 8.33 11.50
N ARG A 233 -13.64 7.94 10.51
CA ARG A 233 -14.06 7.98 9.10
C ARG A 233 -15.18 7.01 8.80
N ILE A 234 -15.10 5.79 9.28
CA ILE A 234 -16.13 4.76 9.09
C ILE A 234 -17.44 5.23 9.70
N GLU A 235 -17.40 5.82 10.89
CA GLU A 235 -18.62 6.35 11.55
C GLU A 235 -19.23 7.50 10.74
N GLN A 236 -18.42 8.42 10.20
CA GLN A 236 -18.92 9.47 9.29
C GLN A 236 -19.60 8.88 8.06
N LEU A 237 -18.99 7.87 7.44
CA LEU A 237 -19.56 7.22 6.26
C LEU A 237 -20.85 6.48 6.60
N ARG A 238 -20.94 5.82 7.77
CA ARG A 238 -22.15 5.16 8.25
C ARG A 238 -23.29 6.14 8.39
N VAL A 239 -23.06 7.28 9.06
CA VAL A 239 -24.09 8.33 9.23
C VAL A 239 -24.57 8.86 7.88
N ASN A 240 -23.64 9.06 6.92
CA ASN A 240 -24.01 9.52 5.57
C ASN A 240 -24.77 8.46 4.75
N ALA A 241 -24.61 7.19 5.08
CA ALA A 241 -25.29 6.09 4.40
C ALA A 241 -26.73 5.86 4.95
N GLU A 242 -26.99 6.26 6.20
CA GLU A 242 -28.27 6.09 6.88
C GLU A 242 -29.19 7.34 6.73
N GLY A 243 -28.68 8.47 6.29
CA GLY A 243 -29.40 9.75 6.13
C GLY A 243 -29.78 10.05 4.73
#